data_cf599fde3f82640283ab1200778f37b7
#
_entry.id   cf599fde3f82640283ab1200778f37b7
#
_cell.length_a   1.000
_cell.length_b   1.000
_cell.length_c   1.000
_cell.angle_alpha   90.00
_cell.angle_beta   90.00
_cell.angle_gamma   90.00
#
_symmetry.space_group_name_H-M   'P 1'
#
loop_
_entity.id
_entity.type
_entity.pdbx_description
1 polymer ?
#
loop_
_entity_poly.entity_id
_entity_poly.type
_entity_poly.pdbx_seq_one_letter_code
_entity_poly.pdbx_strand_id
1 'polypeptide(L)'
;MLFRSALLEAAVADHERSTGPWEIEWIALPEIFLLASGALAQSRDLLAGLQVDAARMRTNLDMTNGAIVSEAVMMGLGPHLGRQRAHDLVYDICRAAATSGAPLVDLLAKDQEISRHVTRGDLEKMCDPANYLGLAGEMVDRVLAREKSR
;
A
#
# COMPACT_ATOMS: atom_id res chain seq x y z
N MET A 1 6.89 17.55 -13.62
CA MET A 1 5.69 17.74 -14.49
C MET A 1 5.93 18.77 -15.59
N LEU A 2 6.53 19.92 -15.29
CA LEU A 2 6.76 21.02 -16.24
C LEU A 2 7.51 20.60 -17.52
N PHE A 3 8.64 19.92 -17.41
CA PHE A 3 9.44 19.55 -18.58
C PHE A 3 8.77 18.55 -19.51
N ARG A 4 7.96 17.60 -18.98
CA ARG A 4 7.16 16.70 -19.81
C ARG A 4 6.15 17.48 -20.66
N SER A 5 5.47 18.44 -20.06
CA SER A 5 4.50 19.29 -20.77
C SER A 5 5.20 20.13 -21.83
N ALA A 6 6.37 20.69 -21.49
CA ALA A 6 7.17 21.46 -22.45
C ALA A 6 7.58 20.63 -23.68
N LEU A 7 7.98 19.36 -23.51
CA LEU A 7 8.30 18.49 -24.64
C LEU A 7 7.07 18.10 -25.46
N LEU A 8 5.90 17.94 -24.85
CA LEU A 8 4.65 17.70 -25.58
C LEU A 8 4.24 18.93 -26.42
N GLU A 9 4.43 20.14 -25.90
CA GLU A 9 4.24 21.39 -26.65
C GLU A 9 5.26 21.51 -27.78
N ALA A 10 6.52 21.17 -27.55
CA ALA A 10 7.58 21.18 -28.55
C ALA A 10 7.33 20.18 -29.71
N ALA A 11 6.52 19.15 -29.47
CA ALA A 11 6.16 18.19 -30.53
C ALA A 11 5.22 18.80 -31.60
N VAL A 12 4.59 19.93 -31.32
CA VAL A 12 3.72 20.66 -32.26
C VAL A 12 4.60 21.65 -33.06
N ALA A 13 5.27 21.17 -34.09
CA ALA A 13 6.15 21.97 -34.92
C ALA A 13 5.53 22.18 -36.33
N ASP A 14 5.66 23.38 -36.86
CA ASP A 14 5.17 23.72 -38.21
C ASP A 14 6.05 23.12 -39.31
N HIS A 15 7.37 23.09 -39.08
CA HIS A 15 8.40 22.58 -39.99
C HIS A 15 9.56 21.97 -39.20
N GLU A 16 10.50 21.35 -39.91
CA GLU A 16 11.79 20.98 -39.35
C GLU A 16 12.46 22.21 -38.74
N ARG A 17 13.01 22.06 -37.53
CA ARG A 17 13.68 23.15 -36.79
C ARG A 17 12.77 24.37 -36.55
N SER A 18 11.50 24.13 -36.27
CA SER A 18 10.55 25.20 -35.94
C SER A 18 11.05 26.01 -34.74
N THR A 19 11.27 27.34 -34.98
CA THR A 19 11.71 28.25 -33.93
C THR A 19 10.70 28.25 -32.78
N GLY A 20 11.18 28.20 -31.56
CA GLY A 20 10.36 28.04 -30.37
C GLY A 20 10.22 26.56 -29.94
N PRO A 21 9.45 25.72 -30.63
CA PRO A 21 9.34 24.30 -30.26
C PRO A 21 10.68 23.57 -30.20
N TRP A 22 11.55 23.74 -31.19
CA TRP A 22 12.86 23.13 -31.21
C TRP A 22 13.80 23.66 -30.11
N GLU A 23 13.74 24.93 -29.80
CA GLU A 23 14.52 25.56 -28.74
C GLU A 23 14.08 25.11 -27.34
N ILE A 24 12.80 24.77 -27.15
CA ILE A 24 12.28 24.17 -25.91
C ILE A 24 12.98 22.84 -25.61
N GLU A 25 13.24 22.03 -26.63
CA GLU A 25 13.94 20.75 -26.46
C GLU A 25 15.37 20.94 -25.90
N TRP A 26 16.07 21.97 -26.32
CA TRP A 26 17.44 22.25 -25.84
C TRP A 26 17.51 22.58 -24.36
N ILE A 27 16.41 23.08 -23.81
CA ILE A 27 16.30 23.35 -22.38
C ILE A 27 15.72 22.12 -21.67
N ALA A 28 14.61 21.61 -22.15
CA ALA A 28 13.84 20.60 -21.46
C ALA A 28 14.55 19.24 -21.42
N LEU A 29 15.21 18.80 -22.50
CA LEU A 29 15.89 17.50 -22.55
C LEU A 29 17.06 17.40 -21.56
N PRO A 30 18.05 18.31 -21.58
CA PRO A 30 19.15 18.26 -20.61
C PRO A 30 18.65 18.29 -19.16
N GLU A 31 17.68 19.13 -18.86
CA GLU A 31 17.10 19.23 -17.51
C GLU A 31 16.42 17.92 -17.08
N ILE A 32 15.66 17.27 -17.95
CA ILE A 32 15.05 15.98 -17.66
C ILE A 32 16.12 14.92 -17.34
N PHE A 33 17.19 14.86 -18.16
CA PHE A 33 18.26 13.89 -17.93
C PHE A 33 19.01 14.15 -16.63
N LEU A 34 19.33 15.40 -16.31
CA LEU A 34 19.98 15.77 -15.06
C LEU A 34 19.12 15.43 -13.84
N LEU A 35 17.86 15.81 -13.86
CA LEU A 35 16.92 15.54 -12.77
C LEU A 35 16.64 14.03 -12.60
N ALA A 36 16.45 13.32 -13.71
CA ALA A 36 16.23 11.87 -13.66
C ALA A 36 17.48 11.13 -13.16
N SER A 37 18.66 11.51 -13.64
CA SER A 37 19.93 10.95 -13.21
C SER A 37 20.18 11.19 -11.71
N GLY A 38 19.94 12.41 -11.25
CA GLY A 38 20.04 12.75 -9.83
C GLY A 38 19.06 11.97 -8.97
N ALA A 39 17.79 11.86 -9.39
CA ALA A 39 16.76 11.09 -8.68
C ALA A 39 17.13 9.60 -8.60
N LEU A 40 17.62 9.02 -9.70
CA LEU A 40 18.03 7.61 -9.73
C LEU A 40 19.26 7.36 -8.85
N ALA A 41 20.25 8.26 -8.84
CA ALA A 41 21.40 8.16 -7.98
C ALA A 41 20.99 8.18 -6.50
N GLN A 42 20.16 9.15 -6.10
CA GLN A 42 19.65 9.24 -4.73
C GLN A 42 18.82 8.00 -4.34
N SER A 43 17.98 7.51 -5.25
CA SER A 43 17.18 6.30 -5.00
C SER A 43 18.07 5.07 -4.80
N ARG A 44 19.10 4.91 -5.62
CA ARG A 44 20.09 3.83 -5.46
C ARG A 44 20.78 3.89 -4.10
N ASP A 45 21.25 5.06 -3.71
CA ASP A 45 22.00 5.24 -2.47
C ASP A 45 21.10 5.04 -1.24
N LEU A 46 19.83 5.50 -1.31
CA LEU A 46 18.82 5.26 -0.28
C LEU A 46 18.55 3.77 -0.12
N LEU A 47 18.32 3.05 -1.22
CA LEU A 47 18.03 1.62 -1.18
C LEU A 47 19.24 0.78 -0.74
N ALA A 48 20.46 1.17 -1.15
CA ALA A 48 21.68 0.49 -0.74
C ALA A 48 21.97 0.65 0.77
N GLY A 49 21.58 1.79 1.35
CA GLY A 49 21.72 2.08 2.77
C GLY A 49 20.51 1.73 3.63
N LEU A 50 19.46 1.13 3.04
CA LEU A 50 18.21 0.84 3.75
C LEU A 50 18.42 -0.16 4.88
N GLN A 51 18.07 0.25 6.11
CA GLN A 51 18.07 -0.60 7.29
C GLN A 51 16.60 -0.91 7.67
N VAL A 52 16.28 -2.20 7.75
CA VAL A 52 14.95 -2.67 8.09
C VAL A 52 14.94 -3.19 9.52
N ASP A 53 14.20 -2.53 10.40
CA ASP A 53 13.91 -3.02 11.76
C ASP A 53 12.58 -3.78 11.76
N ALA A 54 12.63 -5.07 11.47
CA ALA A 54 11.46 -5.92 11.40
C ALA A 54 10.71 -6.04 12.75
N ALA A 55 11.45 -5.97 13.87
CA ALA A 55 10.85 -6.01 15.20
C ALA A 55 10.03 -4.75 15.48
N ARG A 56 10.58 -3.58 15.12
CA ARG A 56 9.85 -2.33 15.23
C ARG A 56 8.65 -2.25 14.29
N MET A 57 8.78 -2.78 13.07
CA MET A 57 7.66 -2.86 12.13
C MET A 57 6.52 -3.71 12.70
N ARG A 58 6.82 -4.85 13.32
CA ARG A 58 5.80 -5.68 14.00
C ARG A 58 5.15 -4.92 15.14
N THR A 59 5.93 -4.27 16.01
CA THR A 59 5.40 -3.44 17.09
C THR A 59 4.44 -2.35 16.58
N ASN A 60 4.76 -1.73 15.43
CA ASN A 60 3.90 -0.72 14.83
C ASN A 60 2.58 -1.30 14.33
N LEU A 61 2.56 -2.52 13.77
CA LEU A 61 1.33 -3.22 13.39
C LEU A 61 0.44 -3.53 14.59
N ASP A 62 1.05 -3.86 15.73
CA ASP A 62 0.33 -4.22 16.94
C ASP A 62 -0.21 -2.98 17.72
N MET A 63 0.26 -1.76 17.40
CA MET A 63 -0.15 -0.51 18.08
C MET A 63 -1.66 -0.26 18.10
N THR A 64 -2.38 -0.77 17.11
CA THR A 64 -3.83 -0.58 16.99
C THR A 64 -4.64 -1.72 17.61
N ASN A 65 -4.00 -2.64 18.33
CA ASN A 65 -4.63 -3.81 18.96
C ASN A 65 -5.49 -4.64 17.96
N GLY A 66 -5.04 -4.72 16.71
CA GLY A 66 -5.71 -5.47 15.63
C GLY A 66 -6.63 -4.63 14.73
N ALA A 67 -6.91 -3.37 15.04
CA ALA A 67 -7.80 -2.55 14.22
C ALA A 67 -7.24 -2.27 12.80
N ILE A 68 -5.92 -2.37 12.60
CA ILE A 68 -5.29 -2.20 11.28
C ILE A 68 -5.78 -3.22 10.24
N VAL A 69 -6.26 -4.38 10.67
CA VAL A 69 -6.81 -5.44 9.80
C VAL A 69 -8.34 -5.58 9.90
N SER A 70 -9.03 -4.56 10.38
CA SER A 70 -10.49 -4.55 10.49
C SER A 70 -11.20 -4.83 9.17
N GLU A 71 -10.62 -4.42 8.03
CA GLU A 71 -11.15 -4.73 6.70
C GLU A 71 -11.13 -6.25 6.42
N ALA A 72 -10.06 -6.96 6.79
CA ALA A 72 -9.99 -8.41 6.64
C ALA A 72 -11.10 -9.10 7.42
N VAL A 73 -11.38 -8.64 8.64
CA VAL A 73 -12.48 -9.15 9.47
C VAL A 73 -13.83 -8.87 8.82
N MET A 74 -14.05 -7.63 8.36
CA MET A 74 -15.28 -7.24 7.65
C MET A 74 -15.51 -8.10 6.40
N MET A 75 -14.47 -8.31 5.59
CA MET A 75 -14.55 -9.14 4.39
C MET A 75 -14.80 -10.61 4.72
N GLY A 76 -14.21 -11.15 5.77
CA GLY A 76 -14.40 -12.51 6.24
C GLY A 76 -15.82 -12.75 6.79
N LEU A 77 -16.43 -11.75 7.44
CA LEU A 77 -17.80 -11.82 7.96
C LEU A 77 -18.87 -11.54 6.88
N GLY A 78 -18.49 -10.88 5.80
CA GLY A 78 -19.42 -10.48 4.72
C GLY A 78 -20.28 -11.63 4.15
N PRO A 79 -19.73 -12.82 3.88
CA PRO A 79 -20.51 -13.98 3.42
C PRO A 79 -21.60 -14.46 4.39
N HIS A 80 -21.42 -14.22 5.68
CA HIS A 80 -22.33 -14.67 6.73
C HIS A 80 -23.39 -13.63 7.10
N LEU A 81 -23.00 -12.36 7.17
CA LEU A 81 -23.83 -11.27 7.68
C LEU A 81 -24.33 -10.30 6.60
N GLY A 82 -23.76 -10.41 5.38
CA GLY A 82 -23.90 -9.37 4.37
C GLY A 82 -22.94 -8.20 4.62
N ARG A 83 -22.56 -7.52 3.54
CA ARG A 83 -21.48 -6.51 3.55
C ARG A 83 -21.74 -5.35 4.52
N GLN A 84 -22.95 -4.78 4.46
CA GLN A 84 -23.27 -3.60 5.28
C GLN A 84 -23.31 -3.94 6.77
N ARG A 85 -23.94 -5.06 7.12
CA ARG A 85 -24.06 -5.49 8.53
C ARG A 85 -22.69 -5.82 9.12
N ALA A 86 -21.84 -6.54 8.35
CA ALA A 86 -20.47 -6.83 8.77
C ALA A 86 -19.67 -5.55 9.00
N HIS A 87 -19.80 -4.55 8.10
CA HIS A 87 -19.15 -3.25 8.24
C HIS A 87 -19.56 -2.54 9.53
N ASP A 88 -20.86 -2.37 9.76
CA ASP A 88 -21.37 -1.62 10.89
C ASP A 88 -20.98 -2.27 12.22
N LEU A 89 -21.08 -3.59 12.30
CA LEU A 89 -20.71 -4.36 13.48
C LEU A 89 -19.23 -4.26 13.80
N VAL A 90 -18.37 -4.47 12.80
CA VAL A 90 -16.90 -4.35 12.97
C VAL A 90 -16.51 -2.91 13.31
N TYR A 91 -17.15 -1.91 12.71
CA TYR A 91 -16.92 -0.50 13.05
C TYR A 91 -17.19 -0.19 14.52
N ASP A 92 -18.34 -0.63 15.02
CA ASP A 92 -18.72 -0.39 16.43
C ASP A 92 -17.77 -1.10 17.41
N ILE A 93 -17.37 -2.34 17.08
CA ILE A 93 -16.42 -3.11 17.89
C ILE A 93 -15.02 -2.47 17.85
N CYS A 94 -14.56 -1.96 16.70
CA CYS A 94 -13.30 -1.23 16.61
C CYS A 94 -13.30 0.05 17.45
N ARG A 95 -14.41 0.77 17.49
CA ARG A 95 -14.55 1.94 18.39
C ARG A 95 -14.48 1.54 19.86
N ALA A 96 -15.14 0.45 20.24
CA ALA A 96 -15.06 -0.09 21.59
C ALA A 96 -13.64 -0.53 21.96
N ALA A 97 -12.92 -1.18 21.01
CA ALA A 97 -11.53 -1.57 21.17
C ALA A 97 -10.62 -0.35 21.40
N ALA A 98 -10.78 0.69 20.60
CA ALA A 98 -10.01 1.92 20.71
C ALA A 98 -10.23 2.64 22.05
N THR A 99 -11.45 2.59 22.59
CA THR A 99 -11.78 3.22 23.87
C THR A 99 -11.30 2.41 25.07
N SER A 100 -11.42 1.07 25.01
CA SER A 100 -11.08 0.17 26.11
C SER A 100 -9.62 -0.26 26.13
N GLY A 101 -8.91 -0.14 25.01
CA GLY A 101 -7.56 -0.70 24.81
C GLY A 101 -7.53 -2.22 24.70
N ALA A 102 -8.69 -2.89 24.66
CA ALA A 102 -8.78 -4.34 24.53
C ALA A 102 -8.42 -4.80 23.11
N PRO A 103 -7.80 -5.99 22.95
CA PRO A 103 -7.55 -6.58 21.63
C PRO A 103 -8.85 -6.75 20.84
N LEU A 104 -8.83 -6.39 19.56
CA LEU A 104 -9.99 -6.47 18.69
C LEU A 104 -10.57 -7.89 18.65
N VAL A 105 -9.73 -8.89 18.56
CA VAL A 105 -10.12 -10.31 18.52
C VAL A 105 -10.94 -10.73 19.74
N ASP A 106 -10.63 -10.19 20.93
CA ASP A 106 -11.34 -10.53 22.15
C ASP A 106 -12.74 -9.93 22.20
N LEU A 107 -12.92 -8.74 21.64
CA LEU A 107 -14.23 -8.11 21.53
C LEU A 107 -15.10 -8.76 20.45
N LEU A 108 -14.50 -9.09 19.29
CA LEU A 108 -15.17 -9.84 18.25
C LEU A 108 -15.66 -11.20 18.74
N ALA A 109 -14.84 -11.94 19.48
CA ALA A 109 -15.20 -13.25 20.02
C ALA A 109 -16.30 -13.21 21.07
N LYS A 110 -16.53 -12.09 21.75
CA LYS A 110 -17.61 -11.90 22.71
C LYS A 110 -18.94 -11.54 22.07
N ASP A 111 -18.90 -11.09 20.82
CA ASP A 111 -20.14 -10.73 20.10
C ASP A 111 -20.94 -11.97 19.75
N GLN A 112 -22.25 -11.96 20.12
CA GLN A 112 -23.13 -13.11 19.93
C GLN A 112 -23.51 -13.35 18.47
N GLU A 113 -23.54 -12.32 17.66
CA GLU A 113 -23.87 -12.44 16.25
C GLU A 113 -22.70 -13.05 15.48
N ILE A 114 -21.49 -12.58 15.75
CA ILE A 114 -20.24 -13.08 15.14
C ILE A 114 -19.96 -14.53 15.55
N SER A 115 -20.06 -14.85 16.84
CA SER A 115 -19.72 -16.16 17.39
C SER A 115 -20.62 -17.31 16.90
N ARG A 116 -21.77 -16.98 16.30
CA ARG A 116 -22.65 -17.98 15.63
C ARG A 116 -22.11 -18.45 14.29
N HIS A 117 -21.28 -17.67 13.66
CA HIS A 117 -20.84 -17.89 12.27
C HIS A 117 -19.35 -18.29 12.16
N VAL A 118 -18.51 -17.75 13.03
CA VAL A 118 -17.06 -17.95 12.98
C VAL A 118 -16.52 -18.31 14.35
N THR A 119 -15.48 -19.15 14.36
CA THR A 119 -14.81 -19.53 15.60
C THR A 119 -13.79 -18.49 16.04
N ARG A 120 -13.33 -18.54 17.31
CA ARG A 120 -12.24 -17.70 17.78
C ARG A 120 -10.97 -17.90 16.94
N GLY A 121 -10.65 -19.12 16.54
CA GLY A 121 -9.49 -19.43 15.69
C GLY A 121 -9.57 -18.79 14.30
N ASP A 122 -10.78 -18.68 13.74
CA ASP A 122 -10.98 -17.97 12.48
C ASP A 122 -10.78 -16.46 12.66
N LEU A 123 -11.27 -15.87 13.74
CA LEU A 123 -11.04 -14.47 14.08
C LEU A 123 -9.55 -14.17 14.30
N GLU A 124 -8.81 -15.04 14.98
CA GLU A 124 -7.37 -14.90 15.17
C GLU A 124 -6.63 -14.89 13.83
N LYS A 125 -7.03 -15.74 12.88
CA LYS A 125 -6.48 -15.73 11.52
C LYS A 125 -6.81 -14.46 10.75
N MET A 126 -8.05 -13.96 10.85
CA MET A 126 -8.46 -12.70 10.21
C MET A 126 -7.75 -11.48 10.83
N CYS A 127 -7.47 -11.52 12.13
CA CYS A 127 -6.80 -10.44 12.85
C CYS A 127 -5.26 -10.50 12.76
N ASP A 128 -4.67 -11.51 12.13
CA ASP A 128 -3.23 -11.56 11.90
C ASP A 128 -2.87 -10.86 10.59
N PRO A 129 -2.12 -9.72 10.64
CA PRO A 129 -1.69 -9.00 9.45
C PRO A 129 -0.91 -9.84 8.45
N ALA A 130 -0.25 -10.91 8.89
CA ALA A 130 0.49 -11.81 8.01
C ALA A 130 -0.41 -12.53 6.99
N ASN A 131 -1.69 -12.66 7.30
CA ASN A 131 -2.68 -13.28 6.41
C ASN A 131 -3.38 -12.29 5.46
N TYR A 132 -3.02 -10.99 5.52
CA TYR A 132 -3.66 -9.94 4.72
C TYR A 132 -2.63 -9.16 3.88
N LEU A 133 -1.74 -9.89 3.20
CA LEU A 133 -0.66 -9.33 2.38
C LEU A 133 -1.04 -9.16 0.90
N GLY A 134 -2.17 -9.68 0.47
CA GLY A 134 -2.56 -9.70 -0.93
C GLY A 134 -1.50 -10.38 -1.80
N LEU A 135 -1.12 -9.71 -2.90
CA LEU A 135 -0.12 -10.20 -3.86
C LEU A 135 1.30 -9.69 -3.59
N ALA A 136 1.58 -9.08 -2.43
CA ALA A 136 2.88 -8.46 -2.16
C ALA A 136 4.06 -9.44 -2.34
N GLY A 137 3.96 -10.66 -1.79
CA GLY A 137 4.99 -11.69 -1.96
C GLY A 137 5.19 -12.09 -3.42
N GLU A 138 4.10 -12.34 -4.14
CA GLU A 138 4.15 -12.71 -5.57
C GLU A 138 4.79 -11.60 -6.43
N MET A 139 4.51 -10.33 -6.13
CA MET A 139 5.12 -9.20 -6.84
C MET A 139 6.63 -9.16 -6.64
N VAL A 140 7.11 -9.40 -5.42
CA VAL A 140 8.54 -9.50 -5.12
C VAL A 140 9.17 -10.66 -5.89
N ASP A 141 8.57 -11.83 -5.83
CA ASP A 141 9.08 -13.03 -6.51
C ASP A 141 9.17 -12.83 -8.03
N ARG A 142 8.21 -12.16 -8.64
CA ARG A 142 8.23 -11.81 -10.06
C ARG A 142 9.41 -10.89 -10.43
N VAL A 143 9.73 -9.92 -9.58
CA VAL A 143 10.88 -9.02 -9.80
C VAL A 143 12.18 -9.80 -9.68
N LEU A 144 12.34 -10.59 -8.63
CA LEU A 144 13.53 -11.40 -8.39
C LEU A 144 13.77 -12.44 -9.50
N ALA A 145 12.71 -13.02 -10.05
CA ALA A 145 12.81 -13.96 -11.18
C ALA A 145 13.32 -13.27 -12.45
N ARG A 146 12.88 -12.04 -12.73
CA ARG A 146 13.37 -11.25 -13.88
C ARG A 146 14.85 -10.90 -13.78
N GLU A 147 15.34 -10.58 -12.58
CA GLU A 147 16.75 -10.28 -12.36
C GLU A 147 17.65 -11.50 -12.57
N LYS A 148 17.20 -12.68 -12.18
CA LYS A 148 17.95 -13.95 -12.39
C LYS A 148 18.02 -14.38 -13.86
N SER A 149 17.15 -13.84 -14.72
CA SER A 149 17.10 -14.14 -16.15
C SER A 149 17.89 -13.18 -17.03
N ARG A 150 18.51 -12.17 -16.45
CA ARG A 150 19.41 -11.21 -17.10
C ARG A 150 20.87 -11.59 -16.93
#